data_cfd65edbf0d7fb4ab08f7e4d9a40e26e
#
_entry.id   cfd65edbf0d7fb4ab08f7e4d9a40e26e
#
_cell.length_a   1.000
_cell.length_b   1.000
_cell.length_c   1.000
_cell.angle_alpha   90.00
_cell.angle_beta   90.00
_cell.angle_gamma   90.00
#
_symmetry.space_group_name_H-M   'P 1'
#
loop_
_entity.id
_entity.type
_entity.pdbx_description
1 polymer ?
#
loop_
_entity_poly.entity_id
_entity_poly.type
_entity_poly.pdbx_seq_one_letter_code
_entity_poly.pdbx_strand_id
1 'polypeptide(L)'
;EPRALVCAGMELIDHAGGHSGDSTCVVPPFSLPPTMVERLKDTARALARELNVCGLMNVQLAVKNDDIYVIEVNPRASRTVPFVGKAKGVAWAKAAARAMLGVPLAEQNDGRGIAEKPDTGTYAVKAPVFPFQKFPGVDFVLGPEMRSTGEVMGVDVSLPNAYLKALLAAGTKLPSE
;
A
#
# COMPACT_ATOMS: atom_id res chain seq x y z
N GLU A 1 -9.65 -13.82 -20.71
CA GLU A 1 -9.70 -12.38 -20.45
C GLU A 1 -8.52 -11.97 -19.56
N PRO A 2 -7.93 -10.79 -19.77
CA PRO A 2 -6.88 -10.28 -18.91
C PRO A 2 -7.42 -10.11 -17.48
N ARG A 3 -6.81 -10.80 -16.53
CA ARG A 3 -7.24 -10.80 -15.13
C ARG A 3 -6.47 -9.75 -14.34
N ALA A 4 -7.15 -8.80 -13.73
CA ALA A 4 -6.59 -7.84 -12.80
C ALA A 4 -7.02 -8.17 -11.38
N LEU A 5 -6.06 -8.35 -10.47
CA LEU A 5 -6.27 -8.59 -9.04
C LEU A 5 -5.86 -7.36 -8.23
N VAL A 6 -6.61 -7.02 -7.21
CA VAL A 6 -6.22 -5.99 -6.25
C VAL A 6 -5.46 -6.65 -5.10
N CYS A 7 -4.17 -6.36 -5.00
CA CYS A 7 -3.30 -6.92 -3.96
C CYS A 7 -3.72 -6.49 -2.55
N ALA A 8 -4.01 -5.21 -2.38
CA ALA A 8 -4.64 -4.60 -1.20
C ALA A 8 -5.12 -3.19 -1.51
N GLY A 9 -6.18 -2.75 -0.81
CA GLY A 9 -6.45 -1.34 -0.58
C GLY A 9 -5.64 -0.88 0.63
N MET A 10 -5.07 0.31 0.55
CA MET A 10 -4.38 0.98 1.66
C MET A 10 -4.99 2.35 1.87
N GLU A 11 -5.19 2.71 3.13
CA GLU A 11 -5.64 4.05 3.50
C GLU A 11 -4.47 4.85 4.07
N LEU A 12 -4.30 6.07 3.58
CA LEU A 12 -3.33 7.02 4.12
C LEU A 12 -3.89 7.60 5.41
N ILE A 13 -3.11 7.57 6.49
CA ILE A 13 -3.47 8.19 7.79
C ILE A 13 -3.10 9.67 7.77
N ASP A 14 -2.05 10.04 7.05
CA ASP A 14 -1.58 11.41 6.93
C ASP A 14 -2.37 12.20 5.87
N HIS A 15 -2.28 13.53 5.95
CA HIS A 15 -2.94 14.41 4.97
C HIS A 15 -2.45 14.16 3.54
N ALA A 16 -3.37 14.25 2.59
CA ALA A 16 -3.03 14.21 1.17
C ALA A 16 -2.14 15.42 0.79
N GLY A 17 -1.06 15.18 0.06
CA GLY A 17 -0.15 16.24 -0.41
C GLY A 17 1.33 15.92 -0.24
N GLY A 18 1.69 14.95 0.61
CA GLY A 18 3.04 14.42 0.69
C GLY A 18 3.26 13.25 -0.28
N HIS A 19 4.51 12.87 -0.50
CA HIS A 19 4.85 11.69 -1.28
C HIS A 19 4.34 10.42 -0.56
N SER A 20 3.69 9.50 -1.29
CA SER A 20 3.10 8.28 -0.69
C SER A 20 4.12 7.38 0.03
N GLY A 21 5.40 7.45 -0.36
CA GLY A 21 6.51 6.78 0.33
C GLY A 21 6.75 7.32 1.74
N ASP A 22 6.46 8.59 1.97
CA ASP A 22 6.65 9.31 3.23
C ASP A 22 5.42 9.29 4.13
N SER A 23 4.31 8.73 3.66
CA SER A 23 3.05 8.68 4.39
C SER A 23 2.89 7.39 5.17
N THR A 24 2.25 7.51 6.33
CA THR A 24 1.78 6.37 7.12
C THR A 24 0.51 5.81 6.49
N CYS A 25 0.47 4.49 6.30
CA CYS A 25 -0.64 3.82 5.66
C CYS A 25 -1.11 2.62 6.46
N VAL A 26 -2.36 2.26 6.34
CA VAL A 26 -2.95 1.08 6.97
C VAL A 26 -3.61 0.15 5.94
N VAL A 27 -3.50 -1.14 6.17
CA VAL A 27 -4.19 -2.23 5.48
C VAL A 27 -4.92 -3.06 6.53
N PRO A 28 -6.21 -3.35 6.36
CA PRO A 28 -7.14 -2.80 5.36
C PRO A 28 -7.50 -1.34 5.61
N PRO A 29 -8.17 -0.64 4.67
CA PRO A 29 -8.80 0.64 4.91
C PRO A 29 -9.76 0.56 6.10
N PHE A 30 -9.79 1.61 6.94
CA PHE A 30 -10.56 1.59 8.19
C PHE A 30 -11.67 2.65 8.26
N SER A 31 -11.54 3.76 7.53
CA SER A 31 -12.53 4.86 7.59
C SER A 31 -13.57 4.79 6.47
N LEU A 32 -13.27 4.05 5.39
CA LEU A 32 -14.14 3.97 4.22
C LEU A 32 -15.18 2.84 4.36
N PRO A 33 -16.43 3.07 3.96
CA PRO A 33 -17.44 2.02 3.92
C PRO A 33 -17.05 0.95 2.88
N PRO A 34 -17.43 -0.33 3.10
CA PRO A 34 -17.10 -1.43 2.19
C PRO A 34 -17.51 -1.19 0.73
N THR A 35 -18.64 -0.53 0.51
CA THR A 35 -19.13 -0.17 -0.82
C THR A 35 -18.17 0.77 -1.55
N MET A 36 -17.59 1.74 -0.84
CA MET A 36 -16.58 2.64 -1.41
C MET A 36 -15.28 1.88 -1.71
N VAL A 37 -14.85 1.00 -0.81
CA VAL A 37 -13.65 0.18 -1.04
C VAL A 37 -13.79 -0.66 -2.30
N GLU A 38 -14.94 -1.28 -2.56
CA GLU A 38 -15.17 -2.03 -3.81
C GLU A 38 -15.18 -1.11 -5.04
N ARG A 39 -15.79 0.06 -4.97
CA ARG A 39 -15.73 1.05 -6.07
C ARG A 39 -14.29 1.48 -6.40
N LEU A 40 -13.45 1.67 -5.38
CA LEU A 40 -12.03 1.98 -5.56
C LEU A 40 -11.28 0.82 -6.23
N LYS A 41 -11.55 -0.42 -5.82
CA LYS A 41 -10.97 -1.62 -6.45
C LYS A 41 -11.41 -1.76 -7.91
N ASP A 42 -12.67 -1.51 -8.21
CA ASP A 42 -13.18 -1.57 -9.59
C ASP A 42 -12.57 -0.48 -10.47
N THR A 43 -12.38 0.72 -9.94
CA THR A 43 -11.64 1.80 -10.61
C THR A 43 -10.21 1.37 -10.91
N ALA A 44 -9.50 0.78 -9.95
CA ALA A 44 -8.15 0.29 -10.16
C ALA A 44 -8.08 -0.85 -11.20
N ARG A 45 -9.04 -1.78 -11.18
CA ARG A 45 -9.13 -2.85 -12.20
C ARG A 45 -9.41 -2.30 -13.59
N ALA A 46 -10.28 -1.30 -13.71
CA ALA A 46 -10.58 -0.64 -14.99
C ALA A 46 -9.32 0.05 -15.56
N LEU A 47 -8.61 0.81 -14.74
CA LEU A 47 -7.35 1.46 -15.12
C LEU A 47 -6.28 0.43 -15.55
N ALA A 48 -6.15 -0.69 -14.84
CA ALA A 48 -5.18 -1.73 -15.19
C ALA A 48 -5.48 -2.36 -16.56
N ARG A 49 -6.76 -2.56 -16.89
CA ARG A 49 -7.18 -3.12 -18.19
C ARG A 49 -6.96 -2.11 -19.31
N GLU A 50 -7.38 -0.86 -19.12
CA GLU A 50 -7.29 0.20 -20.13
C GLU A 50 -5.83 0.51 -20.49
N LEU A 51 -4.96 0.49 -19.49
CA LEU A 51 -3.51 0.71 -19.68
C LEU A 51 -2.75 -0.57 -20.08
N ASN A 52 -3.44 -1.70 -20.27
CA ASN A 52 -2.84 -2.98 -20.64
C ASN A 52 -1.66 -3.38 -19.72
N VAL A 53 -1.82 -3.16 -18.41
CA VAL A 53 -0.73 -3.40 -17.45
C VAL A 53 -0.43 -4.89 -17.33
N CYS A 54 0.80 -5.27 -17.59
CA CYS A 54 1.32 -6.59 -17.28
C CYS A 54 2.31 -6.49 -16.11
N GLY A 55 1.99 -7.11 -14.98
CA GLY A 55 2.79 -7.03 -13.76
C GLY A 55 2.09 -6.28 -12.63
N LEU A 56 2.76 -5.32 -12.02
CA LEU A 56 2.23 -4.54 -10.90
C LEU A 56 1.85 -3.11 -11.32
N MET A 57 0.82 -2.61 -10.68
CA MET A 57 0.41 -1.22 -10.77
C MET A 57 0.08 -0.69 -9.37
N ASN A 58 0.46 0.54 -9.11
CA ASN A 58 0.05 1.32 -7.94
C ASN A 58 -0.83 2.48 -8.38
N VAL A 59 -1.99 2.64 -7.75
CA VAL A 59 -2.92 3.73 -8.03
C VAL A 59 -3.14 4.51 -6.75
N GLN A 60 -3.04 5.84 -6.84
CA GLN A 60 -3.43 6.74 -5.77
C GLN A 60 -4.77 7.37 -6.11
N LEU A 61 -5.71 7.19 -5.21
CA LEU A 61 -7.08 7.68 -5.34
C LEU A 61 -7.40 8.56 -4.14
N ALA A 62 -8.18 9.61 -4.35
CA ALA A 62 -8.80 10.39 -3.29
C ALA A 62 -10.32 10.27 -3.37
N VAL A 63 -10.97 10.31 -2.21
CA VAL A 63 -12.43 10.30 -2.09
C VAL A 63 -12.89 11.61 -1.47
N LYS A 64 -13.84 12.28 -2.10
CA LYS A 64 -14.47 13.47 -1.57
C LYS A 64 -15.96 13.48 -1.94
N ASN A 65 -16.85 13.58 -0.97
CA ASN A 65 -18.30 13.59 -1.20
C ASN A 65 -18.80 12.43 -2.08
N ASP A 66 -18.33 11.22 -1.80
CA ASP A 66 -18.58 10.01 -2.59
C ASP A 66 -17.99 9.97 -4.02
N ASP A 67 -17.34 11.01 -4.48
CA ASP A 67 -16.63 11.03 -5.75
C ASP A 67 -15.21 10.48 -5.61
N ILE A 68 -14.78 9.73 -6.61
CA ILE A 68 -13.42 9.16 -6.69
C ILE A 68 -12.60 9.98 -7.65
N TYR A 69 -11.46 10.46 -7.19
CA TYR A 69 -10.49 11.22 -7.98
C TYR A 69 -9.22 10.39 -8.16
N VAL A 70 -8.79 10.23 -9.40
CA VAL A 70 -7.50 9.60 -9.73
C VAL A 70 -6.41 10.64 -9.58
N ILE A 71 -5.51 10.45 -8.63
CA ILE A 71 -4.38 11.35 -8.40
C ILE A 71 -3.19 10.92 -9.25
N GLU A 72 -2.84 9.63 -9.17
CA GLU A 72 -1.66 9.10 -9.84
C GLU A 72 -1.83 7.62 -10.18
N VAL A 73 -1.33 7.22 -11.35
CA VAL A 73 -1.26 5.81 -11.77
C VAL A 73 0.17 5.48 -12.15
N ASN A 74 0.74 4.50 -11.46
CA ASN A 74 2.10 4.02 -11.69
C ASN A 74 2.06 2.56 -12.15
N PRO A 75 2.17 2.26 -13.47
CA PRO A 75 2.15 0.89 -13.99
C PRO A 75 3.52 0.21 -13.77
N ARG A 76 3.95 0.13 -12.55
CA ARG A 76 5.20 -0.45 -12.09
C ARG A 76 5.10 -0.90 -10.64
N ALA A 77 6.08 -1.69 -10.18
CA ALA A 77 6.24 -1.98 -8.76
C ALA A 77 6.49 -0.70 -7.95
N SER A 78 6.05 -0.70 -6.71
CA SER A 78 6.30 0.36 -5.73
C SER A 78 6.98 -0.19 -4.49
N ARG A 79 7.51 0.67 -3.63
CA ARG A 79 8.11 0.28 -2.35
C ARG A 79 7.09 -0.39 -1.41
N THR A 80 5.80 -0.12 -1.58
CA THR A 80 4.73 -0.73 -0.78
C THR A 80 4.47 -2.21 -1.11
N VAL A 81 4.99 -2.73 -2.22
CA VAL A 81 4.78 -4.14 -2.61
C VAL A 81 5.29 -5.12 -1.55
N PRO A 82 6.50 -4.99 -0.98
CA PRO A 82 6.96 -5.85 0.10
C PRO A 82 6.09 -5.75 1.36
N PHE A 83 5.64 -4.54 1.71
CA PHE A 83 4.73 -4.31 2.83
C PHE A 83 3.40 -5.05 2.63
N VAL A 84 2.74 -4.84 1.48
CA VAL A 84 1.47 -5.51 1.14
C VAL A 84 1.65 -7.02 1.08
N GLY A 85 2.77 -7.49 0.52
CA GLY A 85 3.10 -8.91 0.47
C GLY A 85 3.15 -9.55 1.85
N LYS A 86 3.80 -8.90 2.81
CA LYS A 86 3.88 -9.35 4.21
C LYS A 86 2.52 -9.25 4.90
N ALA A 87 1.82 -8.13 4.75
CA ALA A 87 0.51 -7.91 5.37
C ALA A 87 -0.54 -8.94 4.94
N LYS A 88 -0.50 -9.37 3.68
CA LYS A 88 -1.45 -10.33 3.09
C LYS A 88 -0.92 -11.76 2.98
N GLY A 89 0.34 -12.01 3.31
CA GLY A 89 0.95 -13.32 3.18
C GLY A 89 1.05 -13.82 1.73
N VAL A 90 1.23 -12.93 0.76
CA VAL A 90 1.30 -13.25 -0.67
C VAL A 90 2.56 -12.66 -1.30
N ALA A 91 3.30 -13.47 -2.05
CA ALA A 91 4.51 -13.03 -2.76
C ALA A 91 4.15 -12.30 -4.09
N TRP A 92 3.52 -11.12 -3.98
CA TRP A 92 3.00 -10.37 -5.13
C TRP A 92 4.08 -10.03 -6.16
N ALA A 93 5.28 -9.67 -5.73
CA ALA A 93 6.39 -9.39 -6.64
C ALA A 93 6.76 -10.62 -7.49
N LYS A 94 6.79 -11.82 -6.86
CA LYS A 94 7.03 -13.08 -7.57
C LYS A 94 5.91 -13.39 -8.56
N ALA A 95 4.65 -13.19 -8.14
CA ALA A 95 3.50 -13.41 -9.01
C ALA A 95 3.53 -12.48 -10.23
N ALA A 96 3.84 -11.21 -10.02
CA ALA A 96 3.97 -10.23 -11.09
C ALA A 96 5.12 -10.57 -12.07
N ALA A 97 6.29 -10.91 -11.55
CA ALA A 97 7.42 -11.31 -12.39
C ALA A 97 7.08 -12.52 -13.28
N ARG A 98 6.38 -13.51 -12.74
CA ARG A 98 5.90 -14.66 -13.52
C ARG A 98 4.88 -14.25 -14.59
N ALA A 99 3.95 -13.34 -14.25
CA ALA A 99 3.00 -12.81 -15.22
C ALA A 99 3.70 -12.09 -16.38
N MET A 100 4.72 -11.28 -16.07
CA MET A 100 5.54 -10.59 -17.09
C MET A 100 6.32 -11.57 -17.99
N LEU A 101 6.62 -12.77 -17.49
CA LEU A 101 7.23 -13.87 -18.27
C LEU A 101 6.18 -14.74 -18.99
N GLY A 102 4.91 -14.30 -19.02
CA GLY A 102 3.85 -14.99 -19.74
C GLY A 102 3.15 -16.11 -18.98
N VAL A 103 3.40 -16.30 -17.66
CA VAL A 103 2.71 -17.29 -16.83
C VAL A 103 1.41 -16.70 -16.30
N PRO A 104 0.22 -17.15 -16.75
CA PRO A 104 -1.06 -16.62 -16.30
C PRO A 104 -1.24 -16.74 -14.78
N LEU A 105 -1.92 -15.77 -14.17
CA LEU A 105 -2.18 -15.79 -12.72
C LEU A 105 -2.94 -17.06 -12.28
N ALA A 106 -3.77 -17.61 -13.15
CA ALA A 106 -4.54 -18.84 -12.89
C ALA A 106 -3.65 -20.09 -12.80
N GLU A 107 -2.49 -20.09 -13.47
CA GLU A 107 -1.57 -21.23 -13.53
C GLU A 107 -0.46 -21.17 -12.48
N GLN A 108 -0.36 -20.04 -11.78
CA GLN A 108 0.64 -19.85 -10.74
C GLN A 108 0.26 -20.63 -9.45
N ASN A 109 1.17 -20.69 -8.49
CA ASN A 109 0.98 -21.38 -7.22
C ASN A 109 0.61 -22.87 -7.41
N ASP A 110 1.42 -23.57 -8.18
CA ASP A 110 1.25 -25.00 -8.51
C ASP A 110 -0.13 -25.32 -9.12
N GLY A 111 -0.59 -24.45 -10.03
CA GLY A 111 -1.89 -24.58 -10.71
C GLY A 111 -3.11 -24.18 -9.89
N ARG A 112 -2.92 -23.76 -8.61
CA ARG A 112 -4.03 -23.27 -7.77
C ARG A 112 -4.45 -21.84 -8.08
N GLY A 113 -3.62 -21.12 -8.84
CA GLY A 113 -3.80 -19.72 -9.17
C GLY A 113 -3.46 -18.78 -8.02
N ILE A 114 -3.40 -17.50 -8.35
CA ILE A 114 -3.30 -16.41 -7.39
C ILE A 114 -4.64 -15.72 -7.29
N ALA A 115 -5.08 -15.42 -6.08
CA ALA A 115 -6.35 -14.75 -5.80
C ALA A 115 -6.15 -13.61 -4.79
N GLU A 116 -7.08 -12.67 -4.81
CA GLU A 116 -7.18 -11.64 -3.77
C GLU A 116 -7.40 -12.29 -2.41
N LYS A 117 -6.69 -11.80 -1.40
CA LYS A 117 -6.84 -12.32 -0.04
C LYS A 117 -7.80 -11.45 0.75
N PRO A 118 -8.74 -12.07 1.47
CA PRO A 118 -9.61 -11.35 2.38
C PRO A 118 -8.81 -10.70 3.50
N ASP A 119 -9.44 -9.79 4.21
CA ASP A 119 -8.87 -9.20 5.41
C ASP A 119 -8.91 -10.22 6.56
N THR A 120 -7.85 -10.27 7.34
CA THR A 120 -7.63 -11.32 8.37
C THR A 120 -8.08 -10.89 9.77
N GLY A 121 -8.76 -9.74 9.89
CA GLY A 121 -9.14 -9.17 11.19
C GLY A 121 -7.96 -8.50 11.92
N THR A 122 -6.83 -8.33 11.22
CA THR A 122 -5.67 -7.60 11.74
C THR A 122 -5.40 -6.36 10.89
N TYR A 123 -4.87 -5.33 11.52
CA TYR A 123 -4.37 -4.14 10.85
C TYR A 123 -2.86 -4.25 10.69
N ALA A 124 -2.36 -3.92 9.50
CA ALA A 124 -0.95 -3.72 9.23
C ALA A 124 -0.72 -2.24 8.91
N VAL A 125 0.07 -1.57 9.72
CA VAL A 125 0.43 -0.15 9.55
C VAL A 125 1.84 -0.05 9.05
N LYS A 126 2.03 0.65 7.94
CA LYS A 126 3.34 1.06 7.43
C LYS A 126 3.67 2.44 7.97
N ALA A 127 4.84 2.63 8.57
CA ALA A 127 5.38 3.93 8.90
C ALA A 127 6.71 4.17 8.16
N PRO A 128 6.95 5.39 7.63
CA PRO A 128 8.21 5.74 6.99
C PRO A 128 9.32 5.89 8.02
N VAL A 129 10.56 5.65 7.58
CA VAL A 129 11.76 5.92 8.37
C VAL A 129 12.53 7.06 7.72
N PHE A 130 12.76 8.13 8.47
CA PHE A 130 13.47 9.32 8.00
C PHE A 130 14.89 9.39 8.57
N PRO A 131 15.88 9.68 7.72
CA PRO A 131 17.29 9.77 8.16
C PRO A 131 17.67 11.16 8.71
N PHE A 132 16.72 11.98 9.14
CA PHE A 132 16.95 13.37 9.52
C PHE A 132 18.05 13.54 10.59
N GLN A 133 18.15 12.60 11.53
CA GLN A 133 19.20 12.62 12.57
C GLN A 133 20.62 12.46 12.00
N LYS A 134 20.76 11.88 10.79
CA LYS A 134 22.05 11.67 10.13
C LYS A 134 22.48 12.86 9.27
N PHE A 135 21.57 13.77 8.99
CA PHE A 135 21.78 14.91 8.11
C PHE A 135 21.38 16.22 8.80
N PRO A 136 22.23 16.77 9.67
CA PRO A 136 21.96 18.05 10.34
C PRO A 136 21.72 19.17 9.31
N GLY A 137 20.71 20.02 9.55
CA GLY A 137 20.38 21.15 8.68
C GLY A 137 19.43 20.84 7.51
N VAL A 138 18.98 19.61 7.38
CA VAL A 138 17.92 19.26 6.40
C VAL A 138 16.56 19.70 6.94
N ASP A 139 15.76 20.32 6.09
CA ASP A 139 14.40 20.72 6.39
C ASP A 139 13.52 19.48 6.64
N PHE A 140 12.76 19.50 7.73
CA PHE A 140 11.82 18.42 8.12
C PHE A 140 10.47 18.50 7.42
N VAL A 141 10.19 19.57 6.68
CA VAL A 141 8.92 19.75 5.98
C VAL A 141 8.83 18.72 4.85
N LEU A 142 7.80 17.88 4.92
CA LEU A 142 7.50 16.91 3.88
C LEU A 142 6.81 17.60 2.70
N GLY A 143 7.11 17.14 1.50
CA GLY A 143 6.60 17.69 0.25
C GLY A 143 6.39 16.60 -0.80
N PRO A 144 6.31 16.97 -2.08
CA PRO A 144 6.09 16.02 -3.17
C PRO A 144 7.29 15.10 -3.43
N GLU A 145 8.47 15.46 -2.93
CA GLU A 145 9.68 14.66 -3.04
C GLU A 145 9.82 13.69 -1.87
N MET A 146 10.14 12.43 -2.17
CA MET A 146 10.34 11.41 -1.17
C MET A 146 11.62 11.65 -0.36
N ARG A 147 11.49 11.71 0.97
CA ARG A 147 12.61 11.90 1.93
C ARG A 147 12.89 10.68 2.80
N SER A 148 11.94 9.75 2.91
CA SER A 148 12.13 8.51 3.66
C SER A 148 13.14 7.58 2.99
N THR A 149 13.96 6.91 3.80
CA THR A 149 14.98 5.95 3.34
C THR A 149 14.60 4.50 3.63
N GLY A 150 13.52 4.28 4.37
CA GLY A 150 13.02 2.97 4.71
C GLY A 150 11.57 3.02 5.17
N GLU A 151 11.04 1.86 5.49
CA GLU A 151 9.72 1.70 6.07
C GLU A 151 9.70 0.55 7.07
N VAL A 152 8.83 0.64 8.05
CA VAL A 152 8.59 -0.37 9.08
C VAL A 152 7.13 -0.76 9.09
N MET A 153 6.80 -1.88 9.73
CA MET A 153 5.44 -2.39 9.82
C MET A 153 5.10 -2.73 11.27
N GLY A 154 3.96 -2.20 11.74
CA GLY A 154 3.29 -2.64 12.95
C GLY A 154 2.07 -3.49 12.60
N VAL A 155 1.85 -4.60 13.30
CA VAL A 155 0.67 -5.47 13.10
C VAL A 155 -0.02 -5.75 14.42
N ASP A 156 -1.34 -5.59 14.45
CA ASP A 156 -2.18 -5.90 15.62
C ASP A 156 -3.65 -6.09 15.19
N VAL A 157 -4.46 -6.68 16.04
CA VAL A 157 -5.92 -6.73 15.88
C VAL A 157 -6.57 -5.36 16.14
N SER A 158 -5.89 -4.50 16.87
CA SER A 158 -6.30 -3.12 17.17
C SER A 158 -5.49 -2.15 16.32
N LEU A 159 -6.17 -1.27 15.58
CA LEU A 159 -5.50 -0.24 14.77
C LEU A 159 -4.60 0.68 15.61
N PRO A 160 -5.01 1.22 16.78
CA PRO A 160 -4.12 2.01 17.63
C PRO A 160 -2.84 1.28 18.01
N ASN A 161 -2.94 0.00 18.37
CA ASN A 161 -1.76 -0.81 18.72
C ASN A 161 -0.85 -1.07 17.51
N ALA A 162 -1.42 -1.38 16.34
CA ALA A 162 -0.65 -1.53 15.11
C ALA A 162 0.09 -0.24 14.75
N TYR A 163 -0.57 0.90 14.88
CA TYR A 163 0.01 2.22 14.67
C TYR A 163 1.16 2.51 15.66
N LEU A 164 0.92 2.28 16.95
CA LEU A 164 1.93 2.47 17.98
C LEU A 164 3.18 1.59 17.72
N LYS A 165 2.98 0.32 17.39
CA LYS A 165 4.08 -0.59 17.02
C LYS A 165 4.89 -0.08 15.82
N ALA A 166 4.21 0.47 14.81
CA ALA A 166 4.87 1.04 13.65
C ALA A 166 5.69 2.29 14.01
N LEU A 167 5.15 3.21 14.84
CA LEU A 167 5.86 4.40 15.29
C LEU A 167 7.10 4.04 16.11
N LEU A 168 6.97 3.12 17.07
CA LEU A 168 8.11 2.65 17.87
C LEU A 168 9.20 2.02 17.00
N ALA A 169 8.80 1.21 16.01
CA ALA A 169 9.74 0.60 15.07
C ALA A 169 10.41 1.64 14.14
N ALA A 170 9.73 2.76 13.85
CA ALA A 170 10.31 3.90 13.12
C ALA A 170 11.28 4.74 13.97
N GLY A 171 11.40 4.46 15.27
CA GLY A 171 12.29 5.18 16.19
C GLY A 171 11.64 6.35 16.92
N THR A 172 10.31 6.49 16.87
CA THR A 172 9.57 7.49 17.63
C THR A 172 9.70 7.21 19.13
N LYS A 173 10.15 8.20 19.88
CA LYS A 173 10.17 8.13 21.35
C LYS A 173 8.82 8.59 21.88
N LEU A 174 8.21 7.77 22.71
CA LEU A 174 7.01 8.16 23.42
C LEU A 174 7.36 9.16 24.53
N PRO A 175 6.46 10.09 24.87
CA PRO A 175 6.62 10.92 26.06
C PRO A 175 6.77 10.01 27.29
N SER A 176 7.80 10.24 28.08
CA SER A 176 7.90 9.70 29.44
C SER A 176 7.21 10.70 30.38
N GLU A 177 6.37 10.21 31.27
CA GLU A 177 5.83 11.01 32.37
C GLU A 177 6.96 11.60 33.20
#